data_97144c67a5493f2c14b4c1ce407deb7a
#
_entry.id   97144c67a5493f2c14b4c1ce407deb7a
#
_cell.length_a   1.000
_cell.length_b   1.000
_cell.length_c   1.000
_cell.angle_alpha   90.00
_cell.angle_beta   90.00
_cell.angle_gamma   90.00
#
_symmetry.space_group_name_H-M   'P 1'
#
loop_
_entity.id
_entity.type
_entity.pdbx_description
1 polymer ?
#
loop_
_entity_poly.entity_id
_entity_poly.type
_entity_poly.pdbx_seq_one_letter_code
_entity_poly.pdbx_strand_id
1 'polypeptide(L)'
;MYFCTSFLKSRRNILKIALLSTLLINADSKAHQNFDEIQHESTYSLIQELQNGGKIIYMRHATTKTDWADQASAGLSLDDCSTQRELSTAGKLQATQIGNSLRNHKVPIGRVISSEYCRAIDTAQLSFGEHETNKALNFLPCEVCTERDNEIYRQRLLPLLSQSVDQEQNLVLVGHDDPFEAVTGIYPEPMGILFIIEPK
;
A
#
# COMPACT_ATOMS: atom_id res chain seq x y z
N MET A 1 2.46 14.66 7.28
CA MET A 1 2.65 13.57 6.32
C MET A 1 3.98 12.92 6.68
N TYR A 2 4.00 11.67 7.13
CA TYR A 2 5.23 11.03 7.60
C TYR A 2 5.73 10.01 6.59
N PHE A 3 7.02 10.00 6.34
CA PHE A 3 7.69 8.97 5.56
C PHE A 3 8.62 8.18 6.49
N CYS A 4 8.45 6.89 6.56
CA CYS A 4 9.38 6.01 7.25
C CYS A 4 10.21 5.26 6.22
N THR A 5 11.50 5.53 6.18
CA THR A 5 12.45 4.76 5.39
C THR A 5 13.14 3.75 6.30
N SER A 6 12.95 2.47 6.10
CA SER A 6 13.83 1.47 6.68
C SER A 6 14.55 0.73 5.57
N PHE A 7 15.86 0.91 5.51
CA PHE A 7 16.75 0.13 4.66
C PHE A 7 16.89 -1.28 5.24
N LEU A 8 16.29 -2.27 4.62
CA LEU A 8 16.65 -3.66 4.82
C LEU A 8 17.33 -4.16 3.55
N LYS A 9 18.63 -4.36 3.64
CA LYS A 9 19.45 -5.01 2.61
C LYS A 9 19.08 -6.49 2.55
N SER A 10 17.96 -6.81 1.94
CA SER A 10 17.61 -8.15 1.51
C SER A 10 17.48 -8.15 0.00
N ARG A 11 17.91 -9.20 -0.64
CA ARG A 11 18.16 -9.40 -2.09
C ARG A 11 17.00 -9.07 -3.07
N ARG A 12 16.11 -8.16 -2.72
CA ARG A 12 15.02 -7.63 -3.57
C ARG A 12 14.92 -6.14 -3.32
N ASN A 13 15.00 -5.34 -4.35
CA ASN A 13 14.86 -3.88 -4.29
C ASN A 13 13.41 -3.51 -3.98
N ILE A 14 13.07 -3.44 -2.69
CA ILE A 14 11.78 -2.94 -2.21
C ILE A 14 12.07 -1.65 -1.45
N LEU A 15 11.54 -0.56 -1.95
CA LEU A 15 11.67 0.76 -1.34
C LEU A 15 10.36 1.12 -0.62
N LYS A 16 10.43 1.60 0.62
CA LYS A 16 9.26 1.94 1.44
C LYS A 16 9.00 3.43 1.47
N ILE A 17 7.78 3.85 1.21
CA ILE A 17 7.30 5.21 1.48
C ILE A 17 6.13 5.12 2.47
N ALA A 18 6.25 5.72 3.64
CA ALA A 18 5.14 5.91 4.57
C ALA A 18 4.88 7.41 4.79
N LEU A 19 3.65 7.86 4.52
CA LEU A 19 3.23 9.24 4.75
C LEU A 19 2.67 9.42 6.18
N LEU A 20 3.38 10.13 7.05
CA LEU A 20 3.02 10.40 8.45
C LEU A 20 2.63 11.88 8.68
N SER A 21 1.59 12.17 9.43
CA SER A 21 1.17 13.53 9.83
C SER A 21 1.82 13.98 11.15
N THR A 22 2.34 15.20 11.21
CA THR A 22 3.11 15.75 12.34
C THR A 22 2.26 16.28 13.49
N LEU A 23 2.67 15.96 14.72
CA LEU A 23 2.40 16.76 15.93
C LEU A 23 3.74 17.27 16.50
N LEU A 24 3.81 18.56 16.74
CA LEU A 24 5.00 19.29 17.25
C LEU A 24 5.21 19.02 18.73
N ILE A 25 6.40 18.61 19.12
CA ILE A 25 6.96 18.82 20.48
C ILE A 25 8.41 19.27 20.31
N ASN A 26 8.72 20.43 20.85
CA ASN A 26 10.04 21.08 20.82
C ASN A 26 11.03 20.36 21.76
N ALA A 27 12.14 19.87 21.22
CA ALA A 27 13.40 19.68 21.93
C ALA A 27 14.57 19.47 20.94
N ASP A 28 15.63 20.25 21.11
CA ASP A 28 16.95 20.19 20.44
C ASP A 28 17.00 20.42 18.91
N SER A 29 17.22 21.68 18.53
CA SER A 29 17.08 22.17 17.16
C SER A 29 18.10 21.65 16.12
N LYS A 30 19.28 21.15 16.50
CA LYS A 30 20.31 20.69 15.54
C LYS A 30 20.19 19.24 15.13
N ALA A 31 19.76 18.35 16.03
CA ALA A 31 19.52 16.95 15.70
C ALA A 31 18.23 16.79 14.88
N HIS A 32 17.22 17.64 15.14
CA HIS A 32 15.96 17.68 14.39
C HIS A 32 16.17 18.17 12.95
N GLN A 33 16.97 19.22 12.75
CA GLN A 33 17.25 19.74 11.40
C GLN A 33 17.92 18.70 10.49
N ASN A 34 18.92 17.96 11.00
CA ASN A 34 19.58 16.91 10.21
C ASN A 34 18.65 15.73 9.89
N PHE A 35 17.74 15.37 10.80
CA PHE A 35 16.80 14.27 10.56
C PHE A 35 15.73 14.65 9.56
N ASP A 36 15.18 15.85 9.64
CA ASP A 36 14.17 16.38 8.70
C ASP A 36 14.78 16.54 7.30
N GLU A 37 16.03 16.99 7.19
CA GLU A 37 16.73 17.18 5.92
C GLU A 37 16.99 15.83 5.21
N ILE A 38 17.44 14.80 5.94
CA ILE A 38 17.65 13.44 5.42
C ILE A 38 16.32 12.80 4.99
N GLN A 39 15.24 13.00 5.76
CA GLN A 39 13.91 12.52 5.43
C GLN A 39 13.36 13.21 4.17
N HIS A 40 13.59 14.49 4.02
CA HIS A 40 13.12 15.28 2.87
C HIS A 40 13.84 14.88 1.58
N GLU A 41 15.15 14.65 1.64
CA GLU A 41 15.95 14.21 0.49
C GLU A 41 15.60 12.80 0.03
N SER A 42 15.39 11.86 0.96
CA SER A 42 14.95 10.49 0.62
C SER A 42 13.54 10.46 0.02
N THR A 43 12.64 11.28 0.50
CA THR A 43 11.28 11.44 -0.03
C THR A 43 11.29 12.02 -1.45
N TYR A 44 12.09 13.05 -1.68
CA TYR A 44 12.21 13.68 -2.98
C TYR A 44 12.74 12.70 -4.03
N SER A 45 13.76 11.92 -3.69
CA SER A 45 14.33 10.89 -4.55
C SER A 45 13.30 9.82 -4.94
N LEU A 46 12.47 9.37 -4.00
CA LEU A 46 11.41 8.40 -4.25
C LEU A 46 10.31 8.94 -5.18
N ILE A 47 9.94 10.20 -4.99
CA ILE A 47 8.96 10.85 -5.88
C ILE A 47 9.54 10.97 -7.30
N GLN A 48 10.81 11.31 -7.44
CA GLN A 48 11.46 11.36 -8.76
C GLN A 48 11.49 9.98 -9.44
N GLU A 49 11.73 8.90 -8.70
CA GLU A 49 11.65 7.54 -9.24
C GLU A 49 10.25 7.22 -9.74
N LEU A 50 9.22 7.57 -8.98
CA LEU A 50 7.83 7.38 -9.40
C LEU A 50 7.44 8.25 -10.60
N GLN A 51 8.00 9.45 -10.73
CA GLN A 51 7.76 10.34 -11.88
C GLN A 51 8.29 9.76 -13.18
N ASN A 52 9.33 8.92 -13.12
CA ASN A 52 9.90 8.26 -14.28
C ASN A 52 9.01 7.10 -14.80
N GLY A 53 8.04 6.63 -14.02
CA GLY A 53 7.23 5.46 -14.37
C GLY A 53 7.96 4.14 -14.19
N GLY A 54 7.41 3.08 -14.76
CA GLY A 54 8.01 1.74 -14.78
C GLY A 54 8.02 1.00 -13.45
N LYS A 55 7.32 1.49 -12.41
CA LYS A 55 7.30 0.90 -11.08
C LYS A 55 5.97 0.22 -10.76
N ILE A 56 6.02 -0.71 -9.82
CA ILE A 56 4.83 -1.23 -9.16
C ILE A 56 4.70 -0.56 -7.79
N ILE A 57 3.57 0.06 -7.54
CA ILE A 57 3.22 0.66 -6.25
C ILE A 57 2.26 -0.30 -5.55
N TYR A 58 2.71 -0.99 -4.50
CA TYR A 58 1.80 -1.73 -3.64
C TYR A 58 1.30 -0.83 -2.52
N MET A 59 -0.01 -0.72 -2.36
CA MET A 59 -0.67 0.06 -1.33
C MET A 59 -1.52 -0.85 -0.45
N ARG A 60 -1.26 -0.90 0.86
CA ARG A 60 -2.23 -1.46 1.80
C ARG A 60 -3.44 -0.53 1.82
N HIS A 61 -4.67 -1.09 1.82
CA HIS A 61 -5.89 -0.30 1.93
C HIS A 61 -5.82 0.75 3.05
N ALA A 62 -6.60 1.82 2.93
CA ALA A 62 -6.66 2.90 3.91
C ALA A 62 -7.31 2.44 5.22
N THR A 63 -7.24 3.30 6.26
CA THR A 63 -7.68 3.02 7.63
C THR A 63 -9.14 2.61 7.72
N THR A 64 -9.41 1.50 8.40
CA THR A 64 -10.75 0.93 8.59
C THR A 64 -11.41 1.40 9.88
N LYS A 65 -12.74 1.19 10.01
CA LYS A 65 -13.53 1.53 11.21
C LYS A 65 -13.11 0.72 12.43
N THR A 66 -12.84 -0.57 12.22
CA THR A 66 -12.48 -1.53 13.27
C THR A 66 -11.30 -2.38 12.80
N ASP A 67 -10.57 -2.93 13.76
CA ASP A 67 -9.46 -3.83 13.46
C ASP A 67 -9.85 -5.24 13.91
N TRP A 68 -10.41 -6.02 12.99
CA TRP A 68 -10.83 -7.39 13.17
C TRP A 68 -10.71 -8.17 11.86
N ALA A 69 -10.52 -9.49 11.99
CA ALA A 69 -10.29 -10.40 10.87
C ALA A 69 -11.62 -10.83 10.22
N ASP A 70 -12.24 -9.94 9.44
CA ASP A 70 -13.50 -10.22 8.76
C ASP A 70 -13.41 -11.36 7.74
N GLN A 71 -12.23 -11.57 7.13
CA GLN A 71 -12.01 -12.65 6.15
C GLN A 71 -12.25 -14.06 6.72
N ALA A 72 -12.17 -14.24 8.03
CA ALA A 72 -12.46 -15.51 8.71
C ALA A 72 -13.93 -15.64 9.13
N SER A 73 -14.75 -14.62 8.92
CA SER A 73 -16.17 -14.63 9.27
C SER A 73 -16.99 -15.50 8.31
N ALA A 74 -17.80 -16.42 8.85
CA ALA A 74 -18.71 -17.26 8.07
C ALA A 74 -19.79 -16.47 7.32
N GLY A 75 -20.07 -15.22 7.73
CA GLY A 75 -21.03 -14.32 7.09
C GLY A 75 -20.43 -13.36 6.07
N LEU A 76 -19.12 -13.43 5.80
CA LEU A 76 -18.48 -12.56 4.83
C LEU A 76 -19.03 -12.82 3.41
N SER A 77 -19.40 -11.74 2.73
CA SER A 77 -19.71 -11.72 1.30
C SER A 77 -18.91 -10.62 0.62
N LEU A 78 -18.27 -10.91 -0.49
CA LEU A 78 -17.56 -9.89 -1.29
C LEU A 78 -18.54 -8.96 -2.03
N ASP A 79 -19.77 -9.41 -2.25
CA ASP A 79 -20.84 -8.62 -2.91
C ASP A 79 -21.62 -7.74 -1.91
N ASP A 80 -21.37 -7.89 -0.60
CA ASP A 80 -22.07 -7.13 0.45
C ASP A 80 -21.08 -6.49 1.42
N CYS A 81 -20.82 -5.21 1.21
CA CYS A 81 -19.90 -4.43 2.04
C CYS A 81 -20.30 -4.34 3.51
N SER A 82 -21.61 -4.52 3.82
CA SER A 82 -22.08 -4.49 5.23
C SER A 82 -21.57 -5.67 6.04
N THR A 83 -21.14 -6.74 5.40
CA THR A 83 -20.52 -7.92 6.03
C THR A 83 -19.02 -7.80 6.21
N GLN A 84 -18.43 -6.70 5.72
CA GLN A 84 -16.99 -6.49 5.70
C GLN A 84 -16.57 -5.33 6.61
N ARG A 85 -15.29 -5.30 6.93
CA ARG A 85 -14.63 -4.18 7.59
C ARG A 85 -14.45 -3.02 6.62
N GLU A 86 -15.27 -1.98 6.75
CA GLU A 86 -15.26 -0.81 5.87
C GLU A 86 -14.21 0.23 6.24
N LEU A 87 -13.88 1.14 5.32
CA LEU A 87 -13.08 2.32 5.61
C LEU A 87 -13.73 3.22 6.66
N SER A 88 -12.93 3.73 7.58
CA SER A 88 -13.33 4.81 8.47
C SER A 88 -13.43 6.14 7.71
N THR A 89 -14.07 7.15 8.33
CA THR A 89 -14.06 8.52 7.78
C THR A 89 -12.64 9.04 7.59
N ALA A 90 -11.76 8.77 8.55
CA ALA A 90 -10.34 9.12 8.45
C ALA A 90 -9.64 8.36 7.31
N GLY A 91 -9.98 7.08 7.10
CA GLY A 91 -9.45 6.28 6.00
C GLY A 91 -9.89 6.78 4.62
N LYS A 92 -11.15 7.18 4.48
CA LYS A 92 -11.64 7.79 3.23
C LYS A 92 -10.89 9.08 2.91
N LEU A 93 -10.67 9.92 3.90
CA LEU A 93 -9.86 11.14 3.75
C LEU A 93 -8.40 10.81 3.42
N GLN A 94 -7.80 9.84 4.11
CA GLN A 94 -6.44 9.36 3.86
C GLN A 94 -6.26 8.89 2.41
N ALA A 95 -7.15 8.04 1.90
CA ALA A 95 -7.13 7.56 0.51
C ALA A 95 -7.17 8.72 -0.48
N THR A 96 -8.10 9.68 -0.28
CA THR A 96 -8.21 10.88 -1.12
C THR A 96 -6.93 11.72 -1.08
N GLN A 97 -6.33 11.90 0.10
CA GLN A 97 -5.09 12.68 0.25
C GLN A 97 -3.89 12.00 -0.43
N ILE A 98 -3.79 10.67 -0.36
CA ILE A 98 -2.75 9.91 -1.05
C ILE A 98 -2.86 10.13 -2.57
N GLY A 99 -4.05 9.94 -3.13
CA GLY A 99 -4.27 10.15 -4.56
C GLY A 99 -3.98 11.58 -5.00
N ASN A 100 -4.42 12.58 -4.22
CA ASN A 100 -4.12 13.99 -4.48
C ASN A 100 -2.60 14.27 -4.42
N SER A 101 -1.90 13.68 -3.45
CA SER A 101 -0.45 13.85 -3.32
C SER A 101 0.28 13.32 -4.55
N LEU A 102 -0.04 12.11 -5.01
CA LEU A 102 0.58 11.52 -6.21
C LEU A 102 0.31 12.37 -7.45
N ARG A 103 -0.94 12.83 -7.64
CA ARG A 103 -1.30 13.74 -8.76
C ARG A 103 -0.56 15.08 -8.69
N ASN A 104 -0.49 15.71 -7.54
CA ASN A 104 0.21 16.99 -7.34
C ASN A 104 1.71 16.88 -7.65
N HIS A 105 2.30 15.72 -7.36
CA HIS A 105 3.69 15.43 -7.72
C HIS A 105 3.84 14.88 -9.14
N LYS A 106 2.78 14.87 -9.94
CA LYS A 106 2.79 14.42 -11.35
C LYS A 106 3.32 12.99 -11.53
N VAL A 107 3.03 12.12 -10.56
CA VAL A 107 3.36 10.70 -10.68
C VAL A 107 2.42 10.06 -11.73
N PRO A 108 2.96 9.52 -12.83
CA PRO A 108 2.13 8.91 -13.86
C PRO A 108 1.59 7.57 -13.36
N ILE A 109 0.27 7.47 -13.23
CA ILE A 109 -0.43 6.24 -12.87
C ILE A 109 -1.12 5.68 -14.10
N GLY A 110 -0.77 4.45 -14.46
CA GLY A 110 -1.44 3.69 -15.52
C GLY A 110 -2.58 2.83 -14.96
N ARG A 111 -2.39 1.52 -14.93
CA ARG A 111 -3.36 0.58 -14.39
C ARG A 111 -3.41 0.62 -12.87
N VAL A 112 -4.61 0.51 -12.33
CA VAL A 112 -4.87 0.33 -10.90
C VAL A 112 -5.64 -0.97 -10.70
N ILE A 113 -5.13 -1.87 -9.88
CA ILE A 113 -5.75 -3.16 -9.58
C ILE A 113 -5.96 -3.27 -8.08
N SER A 114 -7.18 -3.54 -7.64
CA SER A 114 -7.50 -3.73 -6.22
C SER A 114 -7.90 -5.18 -5.90
N SER A 115 -7.80 -5.52 -4.62
CA SER A 115 -8.53 -6.66 -4.07
C SER A 115 -10.04 -6.44 -4.24
N GLU A 116 -10.81 -7.54 -4.27
CA GLU A 116 -12.29 -7.51 -4.34
C GLU A 116 -12.95 -7.14 -3.01
N TYR A 117 -12.19 -6.97 -1.94
CA TYR A 117 -12.71 -6.46 -0.65
C TYR A 117 -13.09 -4.99 -0.75
N CYS A 118 -14.26 -4.62 -0.23
CA CYS A 118 -14.82 -3.27 -0.32
C CYS A 118 -13.83 -2.18 0.15
N ARG A 119 -13.08 -2.42 1.24
CA ARG A 119 -12.09 -1.45 1.72
C ARG A 119 -10.94 -1.20 0.74
N ALA A 120 -10.57 -2.20 -0.06
CA ALA A 120 -9.55 -2.04 -1.08
C ALA A 120 -10.11 -1.35 -2.33
N ILE A 121 -11.33 -1.72 -2.75
CA ILE A 121 -12.09 -1.06 -3.82
C ILE A 121 -12.28 0.42 -3.50
N ASP A 122 -12.80 0.74 -2.31
CA ASP A 122 -13.00 2.12 -1.87
C ASP A 122 -11.69 2.91 -1.82
N THR A 123 -10.59 2.28 -1.36
CA THR A 123 -9.28 2.92 -1.35
C THR A 123 -8.82 3.23 -2.77
N ALA A 124 -8.92 2.28 -3.71
CA ALA A 124 -8.55 2.48 -5.10
C ALA A 124 -9.41 3.56 -5.76
N GLN A 125 -10.73 3.50 -5.57
CA GLN A 125 -11.68 4.47 -6.13
C GLN A 125 -11.41 5.89 -5.63
N LEU A 126 -11.20 6.07 -4.32
CA LEU A 126 -10.96 7.38 -3.71
C LEU A 126 -9.59 7.96 -4.06
N SER A 127 -8.58 7.10 -4.22
CA SER A 127 -7.22 7.55 -4.54
C SER A 127 -7.02 7.79 -6.04
N PHE A 128 -7.53 6.90 -6.89
CA PHE A 128 -7.16 6.84 -8.29
C PHE A 128 -8.35 6.95 -9.26
N GLY A 129 -9.58 6.67 -8.83
CA GLY A 129 -10.76 6.61 -9.67
C GLY A 129 -10.91 5.24 -10.33
N GLU A 130 -10.76 5.15 -11.65
CA GLU A 130 -10.92 3.87 -12.37
C GLU A 130 -9.92 2.82 -11.91
N HIS A 131 -10.40 1.61 -11.69
CA HIS A 131 -9.59 0.46 -11.29
C HIS A 131 -10.23 -0.86 -11.73
N GLU A 132 -9.42 -1.91 -11.75
CA GLU A 132 -9.83 -3.30 -11.95
C GLU A 132 -9.75 -4.04 -10.61
N THR A 133 -10.51 -5.13 -10.45
CA THR A 133 -10.35 -6.03 -9.30
C THR A 133 -9.62 -7.30 -9.68
N ASN A 134 -8.85 -7.87 -8.72
CA ASN A 134 -8.17 -9.14 -8.91
C ASN A 134 -8.12 -9.93 -7.60
N LYS A 135 -8.70 -11.14 -7.63
CA LYS A 135 -8.71 -12.07 -6.49
C LYS A 135 -7.33 -12.48 -5.97
N ALA A 136 -6.28 -12.29 -6.75
CA ALA A 136 -4.91 -12.56 -6.30
C ALA A 136 -4.47 -11.65 -5.14
N LEU A 137 -5.15 -10.50 -4.97
CA LEU A 137 -4.94 -9.54 -3.90
C LEU A 137 -5.84 -9.81 -2.67
N ASN A 138 -6.78 -10.76 -2.74
CA ASN A 138 -7.70 -11.04 -1.66
C ASN A 138 -7.05 -11.79 -0.51
N PHE A 139 -7.60 -11.61 0.69
CA PHE A 139 -7.35 -12.52 1.80
C PHE A 139 -7.83 -13.95 1.52
N LEU A 140 -7.20 -14.89 2.19
CA LEU A 140 -7.74 -16.24 2.40
C LEU A 140 -8.66 -16.24 3.63
N PRO A 141 -9.59 -17.20 3.77
CA PRO A 141 -10.50 -17.28 4.90
C PRO A 141 -9.79 -17.84 6.16
N CYS A 142 -8.77 -17.15 6.62
CA CYS A 142 -8.02 -17.49 7.84
C CYS A 142 -7.80 -16.25 8.71
N GLU A 143 -7.91 -16.38 10.03
CA GLU A 143 -7.50 -15.37 10.99
C GLU A 143 -6.02 -15.50 11.34
N VAL A 144 -5.58 -16.74 11.55
CA VAL A 144 -4.16 -17.11 11.70
C VAL A 144 -3.80 -18.05 10.57
N CYS A 145 -3.16 -17.49 9.54
CA CYS A 145 -2.82 -18.26 8.35
C CYS A 145 -1.65 -19.21 8.60
N THR A 146 -1.75 -20.40 8.01
CA THR A 146 -0.71 -21.43 8.04
C THR A 146 0.37 -21.17 6.98
N GLU A 147 1.50 -21.90 7.04
CA GLU A 147 2.52 -21.82 5.98
C GLU A 147 1.97 -22.26 4.60
N ARG A 148 0.99 -23.16 4.57
CA ARG A 148 0.29 -23.52 3.33
C ARG A 148 -0.51 -22.34 2.76
N ASP A 149 -1.15 -21.57 3.61
CA ASP A 149 -1.89 -20.36 3.19
C ASP A 149 -0.92 -19.29 2.69
N ASN A 150 0.22 -19.12 3.36
CA ASN A 150 1.29 -18.22 2.92
C ASN A 150 1.82 -18.61 1.54
N GLU A 151 1.97 -19.91 1.27
CA GLU A 151 2.38 -20.39 -0.05
C GLU A 151 1.32 -20.08 -1.13
N ILE A 152 0.03 -20.17 -0.81
CA ILE A 152 -1.05 -19.75 -1.72
C ILE A 152 -0.98 -18.25 -1.99
N TYR A 153 -0.72 -17.42 -0.98
CA TYR A 153 -0.50 -15.98 -1.17
C TYR A 153 0.69 -15.71 -2.09
N ARG A 154 1.83 -16.39 -1.87
CA ARG A 154 3.01 -16.25 -2.73
C ARG A 154 2.71 -16.58 -4.19
N GLN A 155 2.05 -17.70 -4.44
CA GLN A 155 1.68 -18.12 -5.80
C GLN A 155 0.74 -17.16 -6.50
N ARG A 156 -0.18 -16.49 -5.77
CA ARG A 156 -1.13 -15.55 -6.32
C ARG A 156 -0.54 -14.16 -6.55
N LEU A 157 0.18 -13.64 -5.55
CA LEU A 157 0.61 -12.24 -5.56
C LEU A 157 1.97 -12.03 -6.24
N LEU A 158 2.90 -13.00 -6.15
CA LEU A 158 4.23 -12.84 -6.76
C LEU A 158 4.20 -12.53 -8.27
N PRO A 159 3.31 -13.14 -9.09
CA PRO A 159 3.19 -12.76 -10.50
C PRO A 159 2.80 -11.29 -10.71
N LEU A 160 1.92 -10.75 -9.84
CA LEU A 160 1.53 -9.33 -9.92
C LEU A 160 2.68 -8.40 -9.50
N LEU A 161 3.50 -8.80 -8.51
CA LEU A 161 4.65 -8.02 -8.04
C LEU A 161 5.89 -8.13 -8.93
N SER A 162 5.86 -8.99 -9.95
CA SER A 162 6.99 -9.22 -10.85
C SER A 162 6.64 -9.07 -12.34
N GLN A 163 5.39 -8.63 -12.63
CA GLN A 163 5.00 -8.40 -14.02
C GLN A 163 5.72 -7.19 -14.62
N SER A 164 5.88 -7.19 -15.94
CA SER A 164 6.37 -6.02 -16.65
C SER A 164 5.36 -4.87 -16.55
N VAL A 165 5.87 -3.66 -16.42
CA VAL A 165 5.09 -2.41 -16.33
C VAL A 165 5.48 -1.52 -17.50
N ASP A 166 4.53 -0.74 -17.99
CA ASP A 166 4.80 0.32 -18.96
C ASP A 166 5.87 1.27 -18.40
N GLN A 167 6.90 1.57 -19.17
CA GLN A 167 8.02 2.38 -18.71
C GLN A 167 7.65 3.85 -18.45
N GLU A 168 6.54 4.32 -19.00
CA GLU A 168 6.07 5.70 -18.83
C GLU A 168 5.03 5.85 -17.73
N GLN A 169 4.55 4.73 -17.16
CA GLN A 169 3.48 4.70 -16.15
C GLN A 169 3.82 3.76 -15.01
N ASN A 170 3.20 3.97 -13.85
CA ASN A 170 3.28 3.05 -12.72
C ASN A 170 2.02 2.18 -12.65
N LEU A 171 2.20 0.93 -12.26
CA LEU A 171 1.11 0.03 -11.89
C LEU A 171 0.83 0.17 -10.40
N VAL A 172 -0.43 0.37 -10.02
CA VAL A 172 -0.85 0.38 -8.61
C VAL A 172 -1.57 -0.92 -8.27
N LEU A 173 -1.19 -1.53 -7.16
CA LEU A 173 -1.84 -2.70 -6.57
C LEU A 173 -2.35 -2.31 -5.18
N VAL A 174 -3.67 -2.33 -4.98
CA VAL A 174 -4.29 -2.02 -3.67
C VAL A 174 -4.73 -3.32 -3.02
N GLY A 175 -4.06 -3.69 -1.94
CA GLY A 175 -4.26 -4.97 -1.27
C GLY A 175 -4.22 -4.86 0.25
N HIS A 176 -3.74 -5.93 0.87
CA HIS A 176 -3.79 -6.18 2.30
C HIS A 176 -2.41 -6.51 2.87
N ASP A 177 -2.34 -6.69 4.19
CA ASP A 177 -1.13 -7.03 4.93
C ASP A 177 -0.63 -8.45 4.67
N ASP A 178 -1.40 -9.49 5.03
CA ASP A 178 -0.95 -10.88 4.99
C ASP A 178 -0.44 -11.32 3.61
N PRO A 179 -1.14 -11.05 2.47
CA PRO A 179 -0.63 -11.41 1.16
C PRO A 179 0.72 -10.75 0.84
N PHE A 180 0.91 -9.50 1.24
CA PHE A 180 2.15 -8.78 1.00
C PHE A 180 3.29 -9.31 1.89
N GLU A 181 3.00 -9.52 3.17
CA GLU A 181 3.96 -10.11 4.11
C GLU A 181 4.41 -11.50 3.68
N ALA A 182 3.49 -12.35 3.23
CA ALA A 182 3.80 -13.70 2.77
C ALA A 182 4.80 -13.71 1.60
N VAL A 183 4.74 -12.71 0.70
CA VAL A 183 5.66 -12.61 -0.44
C VAL A 183 6.97 -11.93 -0.08
N THR A 184 6.91 -10.88 0.74
CA THR A 184 8.05 -9.95 0.95
C THR A 184 8.75 -10.16 2.28
N GLY A 185 8.09 -10.81 3.24
CA GLY A 185 8.53 -10.87 4.64
C GLY A 185 8.39 -9.53 5.37
N ILE A 186 7.63 -8.58 4.82
CA ILE A 186 7.45 -7.25 5.38
C ILE A 186 5.99 -7.04 5.71
N TYR A 187 5.65 -6.85 6.98
CA TYR A 187 4.31 -6.45 7.39
C TYR A 187 4.06 -4.98 7.02
N PRO A 188 3.06 -4.68 6.17
CA PRO A 188 2.84 -3.32 5.66
C PRO A 188 2.05 -2.45 6.64
N GLU A 189 2.73 -1.81 7.57
CA GLU A 189 2.17 -0.91 8.60
C GLU A 189 2.69 0.52 8.41
N PRO A 190 1.88 1.57 8.60
CA PRO A 190 0.43 1.57 8.88
C PRO A 190 -0.45 1.33 7.64
N MET A 191 -1.78 1.17 7.85
CA MET A 191 -2.75 1.18 6.74
C MET A 191 -2.57 2.44 5.88
N GLY A 192 -2.70 2.29 4.56
CA GLY A 192 -2.42 3.35 3.60
C GLY A 192 -0.94 3.52 3.24
N ILE A 193 -0.05 2.65 3.76
CA ILE A 193 1.37 2.66 3.38
C ILE A 193 1.55 2.23 1.92
N LEU A 194 2.53 2.84 1.25
CA LEU A 194 2.92 2.49 -0.12
C LEU A 194 4.32 1.88 -0.14
N PHE A 195 4.51 0.88 -0.99
CA PHE A 195 5.80 0.28 -1.32
C PHE A 195 6.07 0.43 -2.80
N ILE A 196 7.26 0.87 -3.14
CA ILE A 196 7.74 0.93 -4.52
C ILE A 196 8.54 -0.35 -4.81
N ILE A 197 8.19 -1.01 -5.89
CA ILE A 197 8.77 -2.29 -6.28
C ILE A 197 9.30 -2.15 -7.70
N GLU A 198 10.56 -2.53 -7.89
CA GLU A 198 11.17 -2.68 -9.21
C GLU A 198 10.62 -3.98 -9.83
N PRO A 199 9.92 -3.91 -10.97
CA PRO A 199 9.59 -5.10 -11.74
C PRO A 199 10.86 -5.76 -12.25
N LYS A 200 10.83 -7.08 -12.44
CA LYS A 200 11.98 -7.83 -12.96
C LYS A 200 12.02 -7.82 -14.46
#